data_457ea8f5db82534fee1a0922b69daaf3
#
_entry.id   457ea8f5db82534fee1a0922b69daaf3
#
_cell.length_a   1.000
_cell.length_b   1.000
_cell.length_c   1.000
_cell.angle_alpha   90.00
_cell.angle_beta   90.00
_cell.angle_gamma   90.00
#
_symmetry.space_group_name_H-M   'P 1'
#
loop_
_entity.id
_entity.type
_entity.pdbx_description
1 polymer ?
#
loop_
_entity_poly.entity_id
_entity_poly.type
_entity_poly.pdbx_seq_one_letter_code
_entity_poly.pdbx_strand_id
1 'polypeptide(L)'
;QKQELAAFCHFGPNTFNEIEWGEHYGDKTPNEIFKLTEDFDADTLVKTLKEAGFKKLIVTAKHHDGFCIWASEETQYDVSGATNYQGGKGDVLADISKACTEHDMDMGLYLSPWDIHDESYGYKDASGKALVEFVDTNNDGKPDKNQPVNGLTWEQVKQQDAKDYNKYYNDQLIEILGNDKYGNKGHFKEVWMDGAKGSGAGYQEYDFKKWFDTIQQYEGIAGNQVDDCMLFGAEAYTTVRWIGNENGFAAEETWSKSNVDKEKNTINSNSSGGYTKGFPDGNQWTVPEADARITSGWFWGDSKKTPKTMEELSEMYFRSVGKVWRKANWMLPSFILQEVIR
;
A
#
# COMPACT_ATOMS: atom_id res chain seq x y z
N GLN A 1 -4.96 -13.68 10.67
CA GLN A 1 -4.16 -14.09 11.85
C GLN A 1 -3.55 -15.48 11.72
N LYS A 2 -4.10 -16.37 10.88
CA LYS A 2 -3.51 -17.68 10.57
C LYS A 2 -2.53 -17.65 9.40
N GLN A 3 -2.35 -16.48 8.80
CA GLN A 3 -1.47 -16.25 7.66
C GLN A 3 -0.18 -15.59 8.15
N GLU A 4 0.71 -16.39 8.72
CA GLU A 4 1.97 -15.92 9.32
C GLU A 4 2.94 -15.34 8.28
N LEU A 5 2.88 -15.87 7.06
CA LEU A 5 3.79 -15.52 5.98
C LEU A 5 2.99 -15.13 4.74
N ALA A 6 3.15 -13.88 4.31
CA ALA A 6 2.61 -13.36 3.07
C ALA A 6 3.74 -12.97 2.12
N ALA A 7 3.53 -13.13 0.82
CA ALA A 7 4.37 -12.58 -0.21
C ALA A 7 3.92 -11.17 -0.55
N PHE A 8 4.85 -10.26 -0.83
CA PHE A 8 4.58 -8.90 -1.25
C PHE A 8 5.18 -8.67 -2.63
N CYS A 9 4.34 -8.65 -3.65
CA CYS A 9 4.74 -8.47 -5.04
C CYS A 9 4.76 -7.00 -5.40
N HIS A 10 5.94 -6.38 -5.45
CA HIS A 10 6.14 -5.06 -6.01
C HIS A 10 6.41 -5.18 -7.51
N PHE A 11 5.39 -4.89 -8.31
CA PHE A 11 5.45 -5.00 -9.75
C PHE A 11 4.75 -3.82 -10.43
N GLY A 12 5.40 -3.25 -11.43
CA GLY A 12 4.90 -2.08 -12.14
C GLY A 12 5.98 -1.45 -13.02
N PRO A 13 5.80 -0.22 -13.52
CA PRO A 13 6.81 0.49 -14.31
C PRO A 13 8.18 0.54 -13.65
N ASN A 14 8.23 0.65 -12.34
CA ASN A 14 9.45 0.74 -11.54
C ASN A 14 10.34 -0.50 -11.67
N THR A 15 9.75 -1.67 -11.90
CA THR A 15 10.46 -2.93 -12.19
C THR A 15 11.31 -2.82 -13.46
N PHE A 16 10.78 -2.18 -14.50
CA PHE A 16 11.44 -2.08 -15.82
C PHE A 16 12.43 -0.93 -15.92
N ASN A 17 12.29 0.07 -15.04
CA ASN A 17 13.09 1.30 -15.08
C ASN A 17 14.07 1.41 -13.90
N GLU A 18 14.11 0.41 -13.02
CA GLU A 18 15.01 0.32 -11.85
C GLU A 18 14.92 1.48 -10.88
N ILE A 19 13.74 2.08 -10.75
CA ILE A 19 13.46 3.18 -9.82
C ILE A 19 12.45 2.73 -8.75
N GLU A 20 12.38 3.47 -7.64
CA GLU A 20 11.53 3.09 -6.51
C GLU A 20 10.15 3.77 -6.58
N TRP A 21 10.10 5.05 -6.95
CA TRP A 21 8.88 5.87 -6.82
C TRP A 21 8.34 6.44 -8.14
N GLY A 22 9.08 6.35 -9.24
CA GLY A 22 8.63 6.83 -10.55
C GLY A 22 8.65 8.36 -10.73
N GLU A 23 9.36 9.08 -9.89
CA GLU A 23 9.42 10.55 -9.87
C GLU A 23 9.98 11.19 -11.15
N HIS A 24 10.51 10.40 -12.05
CA HIS A 24 11.10 10.87 -13.31
C HIS A 24 10.27 10.51 -14.56
N TYR A 25 9.06 9.95 -14.39
CA TYR A 25 8.26 9.58 -15.56
C TYR A 25 7.69 10.80 -16.30
N GLY A 26 7.28 11.86 -15.57
CA GLY A 26 6.72 13.07 -16.18
C GLY A 26 5.57 12.75 -17.14
N ASP A 27 5.68 13.24 -18.37
CA ASP A 27 4.66 13.05 -19.43
C ASP A 27 4.80 11.74 -20.20
N LYS A 28 5.62 10.79 -19.74
CA LYS A 28 5.79 9.51 -20.44
C LYS A 28 4.51 8.70 -20.46
N THR A 29 4.24 8.11 -21.61
CA THR A 29 3.07 7.25 -21.80
C THR A 29 3.24 5.88 -21.13
N PRO A 30 2.15 5.18 -20.80
CA PRO A 30 2.19 3.80 -20.32
C PRO A 30 3.11 2.89 -21.14
N ASN A 31 3.04 2.98 -22.46
CA ASN A 31 3.85 2.16 -23.37
C ASN A 31 5.37 2.44 -23.29
N GLU A 32 5.77 3.63 -22.85
CA GLU A 32 7.18 4.00 -22.67
C GLU A 32 7.77 3.49 -21.38
N ILE A 33 6.97 3.34 -20.32
CA ILE A 33 7.43 2.99 -18.98
C ILE A 33 7.15 1.54 -18.59
N PHE A 34 6.05 0.95 -19.06
CA PHE A 34 5.65 -0.41 -18.72
C PHE A 34 6.01 -1.37 -19.86
N LYS A 35 6.98 -2.26 -19.63
CA LYS A 35 7.60 -3.11 -20.65
C LYS A 35 7.21 -4.58 -20.57
N LEU A 36 6.10 -4.89 -19.88
CA LEU A 36 5.59 -6.24 -19.79
C LEU A 36 5.28 -6.81 -21.18
N THR A 37 5.58 -8.09 -21.37
CA THR A 37 5.34 -8.83 -22.62
C THR A 37 4.39 -10.00 -22.38
N GLU A 38 4.04 -10.72 -23.43
CA GLU A 38 3.19 -11.90 -23.40
C GLU A 38 3.78 -13.08 -22.58
N ASP A 39 5.07 -13.01 -22.22
CA ASP A 39 5.74 -14.06 -21.43
C ASP A 39 5.42 -14.01 -19.92
N PHE A 40 4.64 -13.06 -19.46
CA PHE A 40 4.23 -12.99 -18.07
C PHE A 40 3.31 -14.17 -17.70
N ASP A 41 3.73 -14.97 -16.73
CA ASP A 41 3.05 -16.18 -16.28
C ASP A 41 2.62 -16.06 -14.82
N ALA A 42 1.42 -15.52 -14.61
CA ALA A 42 0.83 -15.35 -13.28
C ALA A 42 0.55 -16.72 -12.60
N ASP A 43 0.24 -17.76 -13.37
CA ASP A 43 -0.01 -19.11 -12.83
C ASP A 43 1.23 -19.68 -12.18
N THR A 44 2.36 -19.68 -12.90
CA THR A 44 3.65 -20.15 -12.37
C THR A 44 4.09 -19.33 -11.15
N LEU A 45 3.89 -18.01 -11.15
CA LEU A 45 4.20 -17.15 -10.01
C LEU A 45 3.43 -17.59 -8.76
N VAL A 46 2.10 -17.63 -8.85
CA VAL A 46 1.24 -17.94 -7.70
C VAL A 46 1.44 -19.37 -7.21
N LYS A 47 1.55 -20.33 -8.14
CA LYS A 47 1.84 -21.73 -7.82
C LYS A 47 3.15 -21.87 -7.05
N THR A 48 4.23 -21.23 -7.51
CA THR A 48 5.54 -21.27 -6.85
C THR A 48 5.45 -20.74 -5.41
N LEU A 49 4.77 -19.61 -5.20
CA LEU A 49 4.57 -19.05 -3.86
C LEU A 49 3.75 -19.98 -2.97
N LYS A 50 2.68 -20.57 -3.50
CA LYS A 50 1.85 -21.53 -2.77
C LYS A 50 2.65 -22.76 -2.35
N GLU A 51 3.45 -23.33 -3.26
CA GLU A 51 4.33 -24.48 -2.98
C GLU A 51 5.42 -24.14 -1.95
N ALA A 52 5.92 -22.89 -1.95
CA ALA A 52 6.85 -22.39 -0.94
C ALA A 52 6.20 -22.15 0.45
N GLY A 53 4.89 -22.29 0.57
CA GLY A 53 4.16 -22.21 1.84
C GLY A 53 3.54 -20.86 2.15
N PHE A 54 3.63 -19.87 1.26
CA PHE A 54 2.94 -18.60 1.42
C PHE A 54 1.43 -18.81 1.45
N LYS A 55 0.73 -17.99 2.23
CA LYS A 55 -0.73 -18.09 2.41
C LYS A 55 -1.49 -16.95 1.73
N LYS A 56 -0.81 -15.83 1.52
CA LYS A 56 -1.37 -14.62 0.94
C LYS A 56 -0.35 -13.97 0.01
N LEU A 57 -0.81 -13.41 -1.09
CA LEU A 57 -0.05 -12.58 -2.01
C LEU A 57 -0.62 -11.16 -2.01
N ILE A 58 0.16 -10.18 -1.56
CA ILE A 58 -0.19 -8.76 -1.65
C ILE A 58 0.44 -8.21 -2.92
N VAL A 59 -0.37 -7.58 -3.77
CA VAL A 59 0.05 -7.06 -5.09
C VAL A 59 -0.05 -5.54 -5.11
N THR A 60 0.99 -4.87 -5.58
CA THR A 60 0.97 -3.42 -5.84
C THR A 60 0.13 -3.13 -7.08
N ALA A 61 -1.18 -2.92 -6.91
CA ALA A 61 -2.05 -2.56 -8.02
C ALA A 61 -1.73 -1.15 -8.55
N LYS A 62 -1.43 -0.21 -7.65
CA LYS A 62 -0.90 1.12 -7.96
C LYS A 62 0.14 1.51 -6.92
N HIS A 63 1.36 1.85 -7.34
CA HIS A 63 2.39 2.45 -6.50
C HIS A 63 2.35 3.99 -6.56
N HIS A 64 3.30 4.68 -5.95
CA HIS A 64 3.36 6.16 -5.90
C HIS A 64 3.46 6.83 -7.26
N ASP A 65 3.94 6.10 -8.29
CA ASP A 65 3.99 6.58 -9.68
C ASP A 65 2.60 6.78 -10.32
N GLY A 66 1.54 6.29 -9.69
CA GLY A 66 0.16 6.43 -10.15
C GLY A 66 -0.24 5.45 -11.25
N PHE A 67 0.68 4.60 -11.73
CA PHE A 67 0.37 3.64 -12.78
C PHE A 67 -0.48 2.48 -12.26
N CYS A 68 -1.60 2.22 -12.94
CA CYS A 68 -2.53 1.14 -12.60
C CYS A 68 -2.20 -0.13 -13.39
N ILE A 69 -1.88 -1.25 -12.70
CA ILE A 69 -1.65 -2.53 -13.39
C ILE A 69 -2.94 -3.28 -13.76
N TRP A 70 -4.09 -2.66 -13.54
CA TRP A 70 -5.41 -3.09 -14.04
C TRP A 70 -5.92 -2.09 -15.07
N ALA A 71 -6.85 -2.51 -15.94
CA ALA A 71 -7.51 -1.62 -16.89
C ALA A 71 -8.53 -0.74 -16.15
N SER A 72 -8.11 0.45 -15.75
CA SER A 72 -8.90 1.40 -14.96
C SER A 72 -9.85 2.22 -15.84
N GLU A 73 -11.06 2.48 -15.36
CA GLU A 73 -11.97 3.44 -15.98
C GLU A 73 -11.72 4.88 -15.49
N GLU A 74 -10.98 5.04 -14.37
CA GLU A 74 -10.72 6.33 -13.72
C GLU A 74 -9.51 7.07 -14.32
N THR A 75 -8.60 6.36 -14.99
CA THR A 75 -7.41 6.96 -15.60
C THR A 75 -6.99 6.22 -16.87
N GLN A 76 -6.30 6.94 -17.77
CA GLN A 76 -5.63 6.33 -18.93
C GLN A 76 -4.16 5.96 -18.64
N TYR A 77 -3.69 6.23 -17.42
CA TYR A 77 -2.33 5.88 -16.98
C TYR A 77 -2.31 4.48 -16.37
N ASP A 78 -2.60 3.51 -17.23
CA ASP A 78 -2.82 2.12 -16.85
C ASP A 78 -2.24 1.13 -17.85
N VAL A 79 -2.39 -0.16 -17.54
CA VAL A 79 -1.90 -1.27 -18.36
C VAL A 79 -2.53 -1.33 -19.75
N SER A 80 -3.73 -0.79 -19.96
CA SER A 80 -4.39 -0.77 -21.28
C SER A 80 -3.69 0.14 -22.28
N GLY A 81 -2.97 1.15 -21.79
CA GLY A 81 -2.07 1.99 -22.58
C GLY A 81 -0.74 1.31 -22.96
N ALA A 82 -0.42 0.16 -22.36
CA ALA A 82 0.83 -0.59 -22.64
C ALA A 82 0.58 -1.70 -23.67
N THR A 83 0.67 -1.36 -24.95
CA THR A 83 0.32 -2.25 -26.07
C THR A 83 1.22 -3.49 -26.23
N ASN A 84 2.38 -3.53 -25.57
CA ASN A 84 3.27 -4.69 -25.55
C ASN A 84 2.68 -5.88 -24.79
N TYR A 85 1.73 -5.65 -23.88
CA TYR A 85 1.06 -6.69 -23.14
C TYR A 85 -0.36 -6.91 -23.68
N GLN A 86 -0.63 -8.10 -24.19
CA GLN A 86 -1.91 -8.52 -24.75
C GLN A 86 -2.54 -7.50 -25.73
N GLY A 87 -1.67 -6.77 -26.49
CA GLY A 87 -2.12 -5.77 -27.47
C GLY A 87 -2.89 -4.59 -26.86
N GLY A 88 -2.63 -4.22 -25.60
CA GLY A 88 -3.35 -3.19 -24.87
C GLY A 88 -4.70 -3.64 -24.32
N LYS A 89 -4.93 -4.94 -24.20
CA LYS A 89 -6.13 -5.56 -23.59
C LYS A 89 -5.81 -6.33 -22.31
N GLY A 90 -4.54 -6.26 -21.89
CA GLY A 90 -4.08 -6.96 -20.70
C GLY A 90 -4.60 -6.31 -19.43
N ASP A 91 -4.71 -7.12 -18.39
CA ASP A 91 -5.06 -6.71 -17.02
C ASP A 91 -4.27 -7.60 -16.05
N VAL A 92 -3.12 -7.10 -15.62
CA VAL A 92 -2.17 -7.88 -14.81
C VAL A 92 -2.78 -8.25 -13.45
N LEU A 93 -3.56 -7.34 -12.86
CA LEU A 93 -4.24 -7.61 -11.60
C LEU A 93 -5.27 -8.74 -11.77
N ALA A 94 -6.01 -8.77 -12.88
CA ALA A 94 -6.95 -9.84 -13.19
C ALA A 94 -6.24 -11.18 -13.44
N ASP A 95 -5.11 -11.18 -14.15
CA ASP A 95 -4.34 -12.40 -14.40
C ASP A 95 -3.79 -13.01 -13.11
N ILE A 96 -3.25 -12.18 -12.20
CA ILE A 96 -2.82 -12.63 -10.88
C ILE A 96 -4.01 -13.10 -10.03
N SER A 97 -5.13 -12.38 -10.06
CA SER A 97 -6.35 -12.75 -9.32
C SER A 97 -6.91 -14.11 -9.76
N LYS A 98 -6.91 -14.35 -11.06
CA LYS A 98 -7.31 -15.66 -11.63
C LYS A 98 -6.39 -16.76 -11.12
N ALA A 99 -5.09 -16.58 -11.18
CA ALA A 99 -4.12 -17.56 -10.66
C ALA A 99 -4.28 -17.77 -9.15
N CYS A 100 -4.52 -16.72 -8.36
CA CYS A 100 -4.80 -16.84 -6.94
C CYS A 100 -6.06 -17.65 -6.67
N THR A 101 -7.10 -17.50 -7.48
CA THR A 101 -8.33 -18.30 -7.39
C THR A 101 -8.09 -19.77 -7.73
N GLU A 102 -7.33 -20.06 -8.79
CA GLU A 102 -7.01 -21.42 -9.24
C GLU A 102 -6.15 -22.18 -8.23
N HIS A 103 -5.23 -21.51 -7.56
CA HIS A 103 -4.36 -22.12 -6.55
C HIS A 103 -4.84 -21.92 -5.10
N ASP A 104 -6.04 -21.36 -4.89
CA ASP A 104 -6.57 -21.05 -3.56
C ASP A 104 -5.57 -20.27 -2.68
N MET A 105 -4.95 -19.22 -3.27
CA MET A 105 -4.05 -18.28 -2.61
C MET A 105 -4.84 -17.05 -2.19
N ASP A 106 -4.86 -16.72 -0.90
CA ASP A 106 -5.46 -15.47 -0.46
C ASP A 106 -4.73 -14.27 -1.07
N MET A 107 -5.46 -13.17 -1.29
CA MET A 107 -4.93 -12.00 -1.95
C MET A 107 -5.06 -10.75 -1.08
N GLY A 108 -4.05 -9.90 -1.10
CA GLY A 108 -4.06 -8.56 -0.57
C GLY A 108 -3.89 -7.53 -1.68
N LEU A 109 -4.51 -6.38 -1.51
CA LEU A 109 -4.46 -5.24 -2.42
C LEU A 109 -3.57 -4.15 -1.82
N TYR A 110 -2.42 -3.85 -2.44
CA TYR A 110 -1.72 -2.60 -2.17
C TYR A 110 -2.20 -1.55 -3.18
N LEU A 111 -2.77 -0.48 -2.69
CA LEU A 111 -3.18 0.68 -3.47
C LEU A 111 -2.60 1.93 -2.80
N SER A 112 -1.58 2.56 -3.42
CA SER A 112 -0.94 3.74 -2.84
C SER A 112 -1.92 4.91 -2.76
N PRO A 113 -2.11 5.52 -1.58
CA PRO A 113 -2.81 6.79 -1.48
C PRO A 113 -1.99 7.96 -2.06
N TRP A 114 -0.67 7.89 -2.03
CA TRP A 114 0.17 8.88 -2.68
C TRP A 114 0.24 8.61 -4.19
N ASP A 115 0.00 9.65 -4.97
CA ASP A 115 0.00 9.60 -6.43
C ASP A 115 0.72 10.83 -6.96
N ILE A 116 1.90 10.64 -7.55
CA ILE A 116 2.71 11.74 -8.08
C ILE A 116 2.38 12.07 -9.53
N HIS A 117 1.52 11.27 -10.18
CA HIS A 117 1.14 11.44 -11.59
C HIS A 117 -0.23 12.09 -11.75
N ASP A 118 -1.24 11.66 -10.98
CA ASP A 118 -2.60 12.14 -11.17
C ASP A 118 -2.74 13.63 -10.84
N GLU A 119 -3.36 14.37 -11.75
CA GLU A 119 -3.51 15.82 -11.64
C GLU A 119 -4.44 16.25 -10.49
N SER A 120 -5.31 15.35 -9.99
CA SER A 120 -6.17 15.63 -8.85
C SER A 120 -5.43 15.55 -7.52
N TYR A 121 -4.22 14.95 -7.47
CA TYR A 121 -3.46 14.85 -6.24
C TYR A 121 -2.91 16.21 -5.80
N GLY A 122 -3.09 16.50 -4.51
CA GLY A 122 -2.75 17.79 -3.92
C GLY A 122 -3.81 18.87 -4.18
N TYR A 123 -3.85 19.87 -3.33
CA TYR A 123 -4.85 20.94 -3.42
C TYR A 123 -4.45 21.96 -4.48
N LYS A 124 -5.28 22.07 -5.54
CA LYS A 124 -5.06 22.98 -6.68
C LYS A 124 -6.34 23.71 -7.06
N ASP A 125 -6.22 24.97 -7.46
CA ASP A 125 -7.34 25.71 -8.02
C ASP A 125 -7.67 25.28 -9.48
N ALA A 126 -8.73 25.85 -10.06
CA ALA A 126 -9.16 25.53 -11.42
C ALA A 126 -8.12 25.85 -12.51
N SER A 127 -7.08 26.64 -12.19
CA SER A 127 -5.94 26.88 -13.09
C SER A 127 -4.79 25.90 -12.92
N GLY A 128 -4.89 24.95 -11.95
CA GLY A 128 -3.85 24.02 -11.60
C GLY A 128 -2.79 24.61 -10.63
N LYS A 129 -3.02 25.81 -10.11
CA LYS A 129 -2.10 26.45 -9.17
C LYS A 129 -2.29 25.86 -7.77
N ALA A 130 -1.18 25.52 -7.11
CA ALA A 130 -1.21 24.99 -5.75
C ALA A 130 -1.83 25.97 -4.74
N LEU A 131 -2.66 25.43 -3.88
CA LEU A 131 -3.30 26.13 -2.74
C LEU A 131 -2.57 25.91 -1.42
N VAL A 132 -1.49 25.10 -1.45
CA VAL A 132 -0.67 24.74 -0.27
C VAL A 132 0.80 24.89 -0.64
N GLU A 133 1.58 25.37 0.31
CA GLU A 133 3.04 25.44 0.22
C GLU A 133 3.70 24.77 1.44
N PHE A 134 5.00 24.49 1.33
CA PHE A 134 5.80 23.98 2.42
C PHE A 134 6.64 25.12 2.99
N VAL A 135 6.48 25.44 4.27
CA VAL A 135 7.10 26.58 4.92
C VAL A 135 8.07 26.19 6.01
N ASP A 136 9.08 27.04 6.21
CA ASP A 136 10.00 26.99 7.33
C ASP A 136 9.44 27.85 8.48
N THR A 137 8.95 27.21 9.53
CA THR A 137 8.31 27.88 10.67
C THR A 137 9.29 28.32 11.75
N ASN A 138 10.47 27.72 11.77
CA ASN A 138 11.50 27.97 12.78
C ASN A 138 12.70 28.79 12.25
N ASN A 139 12.70 29.13 10.95
CA ASN A 139 13.74 29.86 10.24
C ASN A 139 15.13 29.19 10.30
N ASP A 140 15.17 27.85 10.24
CA ASP A 140 16.44 27.11 10.17
C ASP A 140 16.93 26.87 8.74
N GLY A 141 16.21 27.40 7.75
CA GLY A 141 16.49 27.24 6.32
C GLY A 141 15.96 25.94 5.72
N LYS A 142 15.13 25.19 6.47
CA LYS A 142 14.53 23.94 6.02
C LYS A 142 13.01 24.01 6.12
N PRO A 143 12.28 23.51 5.09
CA PRO A 143 10.83 23.39 5.18
C PRO A 143 10.41 22.38 6.27
N ASP A 144 9.45 22.75 7.12
CA ASP A 144 9.02 21.92 8.25
C ASP A 144 7.50 21.66 8.34
N LYS A 145 6.64 22.43 7.65
CA LYS A 145 5.20 22.15 7.61
C LYS A 145 4.50 22.62 6.34
N ASN A 146 3.38 21.97 6.03
CA ASN A 146 2.47 22.42 4.99
C ASN A 146 1.52 23.50 5.53
N GLN A 147 1.29 24.54 4.73
CA GLN A 147 0.29 25.57 5.06
C GLN A 147 -0.43 26.10 3.82
N PRO A 148 -1.69 26.59 3.96
CA PRO A 148 -2.41 27.28 2.91
C PRO A 148 -1.65 28.53 2.40
N VAL A 149 -1.68 28.77 1.08
CA VAL A 149 -1.09 29.96 0.47
C VAL A 149 -2.00 31.18 0.63
N ASN A 150 -1.41 32.37 0.46
CA ASN A 150 -2.15 33.65 0.37
C ASN A 150 -3.14 33.93 1.52
N GLY A 151 -2.84 33.41 2.72
CA GLY A 151 -3.68 33.61 3.90
C GLY A 151 -5.01 32.86 3.88
N LEU A 152 -5.17 31.85 3.02
CA LEU A 152 -6.30 30.93 3.04
C LEU A 152 -6.33 30.13 4.35
N THR A 153 -7.53 29.75 4.79
CA THR A 153 -7.72 28.72 5.80
C THR A 153 -7.77 27.33 5.15
N TRP A 154 -7.57 26.27 5.90
CA TRP A 154 -7.72 24.89 5.41
C TRP A 154 -9.12 24.62 4.86
N GLU A 155 -10.15 25.21 5.44
CA GLU A 155 -11.52 25.11 4.94
C GLU A 155 -11.65 25.75 3.55
N GLN A 156 -11.06 26.95 3.38
CA GLN A 156 -11.06 27.64 2.08
C GLN A 156 -10.25 26.88 1.02
N VAL A 157 -9.13 26.25 1.40
CA VAL A 157 -8.35 25.38 0.50
C VAL A 157 -9.23 24.25 -0.03
N LYS A 158 -9.92 23.53 0.86
CA LYS A 158 -10.82 22.43 0.47
C LYS A 158 -12.01 22.90 -0.39
N GLN A 159 -12.51 24.10 -0.18
CA GLN A 159 -13.59 24.68 -1.00
C GLN A 159 -13.12 25.15 -2.38
N GLN A 160 -11.86 25.55 -2.51
CA GLN A 160 -11.29 26.06 -3.77
C GLN A 160 -10.60 24.96 -4.57
N ASP A 161 -10.39 23.79 -3.97
CA ASP A 161 -9.81 22.65 -4.67
C ASP A 161 -10.73 22.24 -5.84
N ALA A 162 -10.17 22.24 -7.05
CA ALA A 162 -10.94 21.99 -8.27
C ALA A 162 -11.14 20.51 -8.57
N LYS A 163 -10.38 19.63 -7.90
CA LYS A 163 -10.40 18.19 -8.14
C LYS A 163 -10.35 17.44 -6.83
N ASP A 164 -11.25 16.50 -6.64
CA ASP A 164 -11.36 15.69 -5.43
C ASP A 164 -10.57 14.39 -5.58
N TYR A 165 -9.29 14.41 -5.16
CA TYR A 165 -8.46 13.21 -5.15
C TYR A 165 -9.03 12.10 -4.27
N ASN A 166 -9.66 12.45 -3.14
CA ASN A 166 -10.27 11.44 -2.27
C ASN A 166 -11.42 10.70 -2.96
N LYS A 167 -12.14 11.39 -3.84
CA LYS A 167 -13.15 10.75 -4.70
C LYS A 167 -12.48 9.83 -5.72
N TYR A 168 -11.48 10.30 -6.46
CA TYR A 168 -10.73 9.52 -7.43
C TYR A 168 -10.17 8.21 -6.83
N TYR A 169 -9.50 8.30 -5.69
CA TYR A 169 -8.99 7.13 -5.00
C TYR A 169 -10.10 6.18 -4.53
N ASN A 170 -11.21 6.73 -4.04
CA ASN A 170 -12.35 5.92 -3.63
C ASN A 170 -13.02 5.21 -4.80
N ASP A 171 -13.09 5.85 -5.96
CA ASP A 171 -13.65 5.25 -7.18
C ASP A 171 -12.76 4.10 -7.67
N GLN A 172 -11.43 4.23 -7.59
CA GLN A 172 -10.50 3.12 -7.82
C GLN A 172 -10.71 1.95 -6.85
N LEU A 173 -10.97 2.22 -5.55
CA LEU A 173 -11.34 1.17 -4.61
C LEU A 173 -12.63 0.46 -5.01
N ILE A 174 -13.67 1.22 -5.41
CA ILE A 174 -14.95 0.66 -5.87
C ILE A 174 -14.75 -0.18 -7.14
N GLU A 175 -13.95 0.30 -8.08
CA GLU A 175 -13.65 -0.38 -9.34
C GLU A 175 -13.00 -1.76 -9.11
N ILE A 176 -12.07 -1.85 -8.15
CA ILE A 176 -11.37 -3.10 -7.84
C ILE A 176 -12.22 -4.00 -6.94
N LEU A 177 -12.68 -3.49 -5.80
CA LEU A 177 -13.37 -4.29 -4.79
C LEU A 177 -14.79 -4.66 -5.20
N GLY A 178 -15.41 -3.90 -6.06
CA GLY A 178 -16.75 -4.16 -6.60
C GLY A 178 -16.78 -5.09 -7.82
N ASN A 179 -15.66 -5.67 -8.21
CA ASN A 179 -15.57 -6.49 -9.43
C ASN A 179 -15.00 -7.89 -9.12
N ASP A 180 -15.83 -8.90 -9.29
CA ASP A 180 -15.52 -10.31 -8.99
C ASP A 180 -14.31 -10.89 -9.76
N LYS A 181 -13.80 -10.20 -10.78
CA LYS A 181 -12.59 -10.64 -11.49
C LYS A 181 -11.30 -10.40 -10.69
N TYR A 182 -11.31 -9.54 -9.68
CA TYR A 182 -10.15 -9.23 -8.85
C TYR A 182 -10.20 -9.96 -7.50
N GLY A 183 -9.03 -10.24 -6.94
CA GLY A 183 -8.91 -10.98 -5.70
C GLY A 183 -9.05 -12.49 -5.83
N ASN A 184 -8.95 -13.21 -4.73
CA ASN A 184 -9.24 -14.65 -4.69
C ASN A 184 -10.75 -14.83 -4.61
N LYS A 185 -11.38 -15.37 -5.68
CA LYS A 185 -12.84 -15.56 -5.78
C LYS A 185 -13.61 -14.25 -5.54
N GLY A 186 -13.10 -13.13 -6.04
CA GLY A 186 -13.72 -11.81 -5.90
C GLY A 186 -13.42 -11.09 -4.58
N HIS A 187 -12.47 -11.58 -3.75
CA HIS A 187 -12.24 -11.03 -2.43
C HIS A 187 -10.77 -10.81 -2.10
N PHE A 188 -10.50 -9.77 -1.31
CA PHE A 188 -9.20 -9.47 -0.72
C PHE A 188 -9.20 -9.66 0.79
N LYS A 189 -8.12 -10.20 1.34
CA LYS A 189 -7.95 -10.41 2.79
C LYS A 189 -7.22 -9.26 3.48
N GLU A 190 -6.69 -8.35 2.70
CA GLU A 190 -6.03 -7.15 3.20
C GLU A 190 -6.06 -6.03 2.16
N VAL A 191 -6.29 -4.80 2.60
CA VAL A 191 -6.03 -3.58 1.82
C VAL A 191 -4.88 -2.84 2.47
N TRP A 192 -3.82 -2.63 1.71
CA TRP A 192 -2.56 -2.05 2.17
C TRP A 192 -2.40 -0.63 1.61
N MET A 193 -2.46 0.37 2.49
CA MET A 193 -2.30 1.78 2.17
C MET A 193 -0.95 2.26 2.69
N ASP A 194 -0.03 2.61 1.77
CA ASP A 194 1.27 3.15 2.14
C ASP A 194 1.14 4.49 2.86
N GLY A 195 1.97 4.70 3.88
CA GLY A 195 1.98 5.93 4.66
C GLY A 195 2.70 7.10 3.99
N ALA A 196 3.33 6.89 2.83
CA ALA A 196 3.99 7.97 2.10
C ALA A 196 3.00 9.03 1.61
N LYS A 197 3.41 10.29 1.63
CA LYS A 197 2.60 11.44 1.18
C LYS A 197 3.50 12.50 0.56
N GLY A 198 2.91 13.27 -0.35
CA GLY A 198 3.51 14.49 -0.85
C GLY A 198 3.60 15.60 0.20
N SER A 199 4.35 16.63 -0.11
CA SER A 199 4.53 17.83 0.72
C SER A 199 4.40 19.10 -0.11
N GLY A 200 4.18 20.23 0.54
CA GLY A 200 4.01 21.53 -0.13
C GLY A 200 2.87 21.50 -1.14
N ALA A 201 3.15 21.81 -2.39
CA ALA A 201 2.16 21.81 -3.48
C ALA A 201 1.54 20.43 -3.75
N GLY A 202 2.23 19.35 -3.38
CA GLY A 202 1.75 17.97 -3.49
C GLY A 202 1.15 17.41 -2.19
N TYR A 203 0.85 18.25 -1.21
CA TYR A 203 0.22 17.81 0.03
C TYR A 203 -1.26 17.51 -0.17
N GLN A 204 -1.70 16.32 0.31
CA GLN A 204 -3.08 15.86 0.28
C GLN A 204 -3.46 15.28 1.64
N GLU A 205 -4.62 15.67 2.19
CA GLU A 205 -5.25 14.95 3.29
C GLU A 205 -6.08 13.79 2.76
N TYR A 206 -5.99 12.64 3.41
CA TYR A 206 -6.69 11.44 3.00
C TYR A 206 -7.98 11.24 3.79
N ASP A 207 -9.07 10.95 3.09
CA ASP A 207 -10.38 10.63 3.70
C ASP A 207 -10.46 9.12 4.03
N PHE A 208 -9.65 8.71 5.01
CA PHE A 208 -9.61 7.31 5.47
C PHE A 208 -10.98 6.80 5.95
N LYS A 209 -11.85 7.67 6.44
CA LYS A 209 -13.20 7.27 6.84
C LYS A 209 -14.02 6.80 5.64
N LYS A 210 -14.02 7.57 4.56
CA LYS A 210 -14.72 7.24 3.33
C LYS A 210 -14.20 5.95 2.73
N TRP A 211 -12.88 5.81 2.63
CA TRP A 211 -12.22 4.62 2.09
C TRP A 211 -12.49 3.39 2.97
N PHE A 212 -12.46 3.55 4.29
CA PHE A 212 -12.85 2.50 5.24
C PHE A 212 -14.30 2.03 4.99
N ASP A 213 -15.25 2.96 4.87
CA ASP A 213 -16.66 2.62 4.64
C ASP A 213 -16.83 1.84 3.32
N THR A 214 -16.10 2.22 2.28
CA THR A 214 -16.11 1.52 0.98
C THR A 214 -15.54 0.10 1.11
N ILE A 215 -14.37 -0.06 1.72
CA ILE A 215 -13.75 -1.38 1.93
C ILE A 215 -14.67 -2.26 2.80
N GLN A 216 -15.25 -1.69 3.86
CA GLN A 216 -16.21 -2.40 4.71
C GLN A 216 -17.45 -2.88 3.94
N GLN A 217 -17.91 -2.10 2.96
CA GLN A 217 -19.07 -2.44 2.16
C GLN A 217 -18.81 -3.66 1.27
N TYR A 218 -17.65 -3.75 0.64
CA TYR A 218 -17.33 -4.81 -0.33
C TYR A 218 -16.69 -6.04 0.29
N GLU A 219 -15.83 -5.87 1.27
CA GLU A 219 -15.01 -6.95 1.83
C GLU A 219 -15.40 -7.32 3.26
N GLY A 220 -16.15 -6.46 3.97
CA GLY A 220 -16.28 -6.59 5.42
C GLY A 220 -14.91 -6.44 6.12
N ILE A 221 -14.84 -5.74 7.24
CA ILE A 221 -13.58 -5.56 7.97
C ILE A 221 -13.55 -6.47 9.20
N ALA A 222 -12.41 -7.10 9.43
CA ALA A 222 -12.17 -8.02 10.54
C ALA A 222 -12.67 -7.47 11.89
N GLY A 223 -13.44 -8.28 12.59
CA GLY A 223 -14.09 -7.94 13.86
C GLY A 223 -15.61 -7.78 13.77
N ASN A 224 -16.20 -7.72 12.58
CA ASN A 224 -17.65 -7.64 12.37
C ASN A 224 -18.33 -8.97 12.00
N GLN A 225 -17.67 -10.09 12.21
CA GLN A 225 -18.18 -11.47 12.12
C GLN A 225 -18.37 -12.08 10.72
N VAL A 226 -18.25 -11.36 9.62
CA VAL A 226 -18.59 -11.91 8.30
C VAL A 226 -17.37 -12.11 7.43
N ASP A 227 -16.42 -11.21 7.45
CA ASP A 227 -15.26 -11.26 6.57
C ASP A 227 -14.00 -10.79 7.26
N ASP A 228 -12.87 -11.27 6.74
CA ASP A 228 -11.58 -11.21 7.39
C ASP A 228 -10.64 -10.17 6.78
N CYS A 229 -11.15 -9.19 6.05
CA CYS A 229 -10.30 -8.19 5.44
C CYS A 229 -9.60 -7.34 6.51
N MET A 230 -8.29 -7.23 6.39
CA MET A 230 -7.44 -6.42 7.27
C MET A 230 -7.12 -5.10 6.57
N LEU A 231 -6.86 -4.05 7.36
CA LEU A 231 -6.59 -2.72 6.83
C LEU A 231 -5.28 -2.21 7.39
N PHE A 232 -4.30 -2.02 6.51
CA PHE A 232 -2.99 -1.46 6.83
C PHE A 232 -2.91 0.01 6.42
N GLY A 233 -2.31 0.86 7.25
CA GLY A 233 -1.95 2.24 6.90
C GLY A 233 -3.10 3.26 6.90
N ALA A 234 -4.28 2.89 7.39
CA ALA A 234 -5.48 3.76 7.39
C ALA A 234 -5.66 4.57 8.68
N GLU A 235 -4.56 5.01 9.30
CA GLU A 235 -4.55 5.79 10.56
C GLU A 235 -5.47 5.17 11.62
N ALA A 236 -6.49 5.89 12.11
CA ALA A 236 -7.41 5.41 13.15
C ALA A 236 -8.29 4.22 12.74
N TYR A 237 -8.36 3.90 11.46
CA TYR A 237 -9.12 2.78 10.90
C TYR A 237 -8.25 1.53 10.65
N THR A 238 -6.95 1.63 10.93
CA THR A 238 -6.00 0.53 10.79
C THR A 238 -6.35 -0.66 11.69
N THR A 239 -6.33 -1.87 11.14
CA THR A 239 -6.45 -3.14 11.88
C THR A 239 -5.14 -3.92 11.91
N VAL A 240 -4.21 -3.60 11.02
CA VAL A 240 -2.84 -4.12 10.97
C VAL A 240 -1.86 -2.98 11.21
N ARG A 241 -1.03 -3.11 12.23
CA ARG A 241 -0.07 -2.07 12.62
C ARG A 241 1.31 -2.38 12.04
N TRP A 242 1.86 -1.43 11.29
CA TRP A 242 3.26 -1.46 10.89
C TRP A 242 4.20 -1.45 12.11
N ILE A 243 5.25 -2.26 12.08
CA ILE A 243 6.24 -2.31 13.17
C ILE A 243 7.24 -1.14 13.16
N GLY A 244 7.10 -0.17 12.24
CA GLY A 244 7.90 1.06 12.19
C GLY A 244 9.28 0.93 11.54
N ASN A 245 9.55 -0.17 10.85
CA ASN A 245 10.76 -0.36 10.05
C ASN A 245 10.57 -1.44 8.98
N GLU A 246 11.37 -1.37 7.92
CA GLU A 246 11.39 -2.31 6.79
C GLU A 246 12.50 -3.37 6.90
N ASN A 247 13.06 -3.54 8.08
CA ASN A 247 14.14 -4.49 8.32
C ASN A 247 13.63 -5.89 8.72
N GLY A 248 12.31 -6.02 8.92
CA GLY A 248 11.69 -7.26 9.36
C GLY A 248 11.95 -7.60 10.82
N PHE A 249 12.32 -6.63 11.67
CA PHE A 249 12.66 -6.85 13.07
C PHE A 249 11.65 -6.19 14.01
N ALA A 250 10.80 -6.99 14.64
CA ALA A 250 9.91 -6.50 15.68
C ALA A 250 10.68 -6.11 16.94
N ALA A 251 10.13 -5.17 17.71
CA ALA A 251 10.68 -4.79 19.01
C ALA A 251 10.72 -5.97 19.99
N GLU A 252 11.59 -5.90 20.98
CA GLU A 252 11.69 -6.90 22.07
C GLU A 252 10.35 -7.10 22.81
N GLU A 253 9.62 -6.02 23.01
CA GLU A 253 8.25 -6.00 23.49
C GLU A 253 7.33 -5.52 22.37
N THR A 254 6.37 -6.34 22.00
CA THR A 254 5.39 -6.02 20.97
C THR A 254 3.99 -6.45 21.45
N TRP A 255 3.05 -5.50 21.43
CA TRP A 255 1.66 -5.68 21.85
C TRP A 255 0.75 -5.58 20.61
N SER A 256 -0.30 -6.37 20.58
CA SER A 256 -1.28 -6.36 19.49
C SER A 256 -2.42 -5.36 19.73
N LYS A 257 -2.13 -4.24 20.36
CA LYS A 257 -3.06 -3.14 20.59
C LYS A 257 -2.41 -1.81 20.32
N SER A 258 -3.24 -0.85 19.93
CA SER A 258 -2.86 0.54 19.67
C SER A 258 -3.77 1.50 20.41
N ASN A 259 -3.28 2.72 20.63
CA ASN A 259 -4.08 3.85 21.08
C ASN A 259 -4.61 4.61 19.87
N VAL A 260 -5.93 4.57 19.68
CA VAL A 260 -6.61 5.16 18.53
C VAL A 260 -7.56 6.25 18.99
N ASP A 261 -7.51 7.38 18.30
CA ASP A 261 -8.46 8.49 18.40
C ASP A 261 -9.14 8.68 17.03
N LYS A 262 -10.38 8.19 16.91
CA LYS A 262 -11.13 8.26 15.65
C LYS A 262 -11.63 9.67 15.33
N GLU A 263 -11.82 10.53 16.34
CA GLU A 263 -12.23 11.92 16.14
C GLU A 263 -11.10 12.74 15.49
N LYS A 264 -9.85 12.45 15.88
CA LYS A 264 -8.66 13.11 15.32
C LYS A 264 -8.04 12.35 14.18
N ASN A 265 -8.58 11.19 13.82
CA ASN A 265 -8.01 10.28 12.84
C ASN A 265 -6.51 9.99 13.09
N THR A 266 -6.17 9.57 14.31
CA THR A 266 -4.80 9.29 14.69
C THR A 266 -4.62 7.92 15.34
N ILE A 267 -3.46 7.33 15.13
CA ILE A 267 -3.01 6.10 15.79
C ILE A 267 -1.67 6.35 16.47
N ASN A 268 -1.55 5.98 17.75
CA ASN A 268 -0.32 6.03 18.53
C ASN A 268 0.42 7.38 18.54
N SER A 269 -0.29 8.47 18.23
CA SER A 269 0.28 9.80 17.98
C SER A 269 1.06 10.43 19.15
N ASN A 270 0.83 9.96 20.38
CA ASN A 270 1.36 10.58 21.58
C ASN A 270 2.46 9.76 22.27
N SER A 271 3.05 8.77 21.61
CA SER A 271 4.01 7.90 22.27
C SER A 271 5.23 7.59 21.41
N SER A 272 6.40 7.81 22.01
CA SER A 272 7.66 7.31 21.46
C SER A 272 7.60 5.78 21.32
N GLY A 273 7.77 5.31 20.08
CA GLY A 273 7.78 3.87 19.78
C GLY A 273 6.43 3.18 19.69
N GLY A 274 5.32 3.91 19.62
CA GLY A 274 3.98 3.33 19.52
C GLY A 274 3.77 2.45 18.27
N TYR A 275 4.37 2.79 17.14
CA TYR A 275 4.34 1.93 15.96
C TYR A 275 5.14 0.63 16.19
N THR A 276 6.32 0.70 16.76
CA THR A 276 7.19 -0.46 16.95
C THR A 276 6.69 -1.41 18.02
N LYS A 277 6.14 -0.89 19.13
CA LYS A 277 5.80 -1.68 20.31
C LYS A 277 4.30 -1.95 20.46
N GLY A 278 3.44 -1.01 20.06
CA GLY A 278 2.05 -1.03 20.50
C GLY A 278 1.90 -0.78 22.01
N PHE A 279 0.74 -1.11 22.59
CA PHE A 279 0.41 -0.84 23.98
C PHE A 279 -0.29 -2.03 24.64
N PRO A 280 0.07 -2.42 25.87
CA PRO A 280 -0.62 -3.49 26.60
C PRO A 280 -2.08 -3.15 26.92
N ASP A 281 -2.36 -1.87 27.15
CA ASP A 281 -3.66 -1.29 27.53
C ASP A 281 -4.30 -0.47 26.41
N GLY A 282 -3.84 -0.61 25.18
CA GLY A 282 -4.40 0.07 24.01
C GLY A 282 -5.90 -0.20 23.85
N ASN A 283 -6.62 0.77 23.29
CA ASN A 283 -8.07 0.75 23.16
C ASN A 283 -8.57 0.05 21.89
N GLN A 284 -7.69 -0.24 20.93
CA GLN A 284 -8.02 -0.93 19.69
C GLN A 284 -7.06 -2.08 19.43
N TRP A 285 -7.62 -3.19 19.00
CA TRP A 285 -6.83 -4.34 18.54
C TRP A 285 -6.23 -4.06 17.15
N THR A 286 -4.90 -4.22 17.05
CA THR A 286 -4.15 -4.04 15.80
C THR A 286 -3.05 -5.09 15.73
N VAL A 287 -3.12 -5.98 14.75
CA VAL A 287 -2.09 -7.02 14.57
C VAL A 287 -0.79 -6.35 14.11
N PRO A 288 0.36 -6.60 14.76
CA PRO A 288 1.62 -6.09 14.27
C PRO A 288 2.03 -6.84 12.99
N GLU A 289 2.49 -6.11 11.99
CA GLU A 289 2.97 -6.64 10.73
C GLU A 289 4.36 -6.11 10.43
N ALA A 290 5.25 -7.04 10.06
CA ALA A 290 6.61 -6.76 9.64
C ALA A 290 6.72 -6.96 8.13
N ASP A 291 7.05 -5.91 7.43
CA ASP A 291 7.42 -5.95 6.02
C ASP A 291 8.94 -5.97 5.86
N ALA A 292 9.43 -6.66 4.86
CA ALA A 292 10.84 -6.78 4.62
C ALA A 292 11.18 -7.08 3.16
N ARG A 293 12.21 -6.42 2.69
CA ARG A 293 12.76 -6.64 1.35
C ARG A 293 13.70 -7.85 1.33
N ILE A 294 13.60 -8.66 0.29
CA ILE A 294 14.56 -9.74 0.06
C ILE A 294 15.81 -9.29 -0.70
N THR A 295 15.73 -8.13 -1.34
CA THR A 295 16.84 -7.46 -2.06
C THR A 295 17.13 -6.08 -1.47
N SER A 296 17.97 -5.27 -2.10
CA SER A 296 18.30 -3.92 -1.63
C SER A 296 17.22 -2.86 -1.94
N GLY A 297 16.18 -3.17 -2.74
CA GLY A 297 15.05 -2.30 -3.06
C GLY A 297 13.73 -3.04 -3.04
N TRP A 298 12.59 -2.33 -3.12
CA TRP A 298 11.27 -2.94 -3.19
C TRP A 298 10.95 -3.47 -4.59
N PHE A 299 11.40 -2.78 -5.64
CA PHE A 299 11.27 -3.25 -7.02
C PHE A 299 12.51 -4.01 -7.48
N TRP A 300 12.31 -4.94 -8.39
CA TRP A 300 13.42 -5.60 -9.07
C TRP A 300 14.27 -4.59 -9.85
N GLY A 301 15.55 -4.84 -9.94
CA GLY A 301 16.49 -4.13 -10.78
C GLY A 301 17.80 -4.89 -10.87
N ASP A 302 18.52 -4.77 -11.99
CA ASP A 302 19.77 -5.51 -12.19
C ASP A 302 20.84 -5.18 -11.14
N SER A 303 20.83 -3.95 -10.62
CA SER A 303 21.69 -3.50 -9.52
C SER A 303 21.28 -4.07 -8.14
N LYS A 304 20.08 -4.62 -8.01
CA LYS A 304 19.44 -5.02 -6.74
C LYS A 304 19.16 -6.52 -6.65
N LYS A 305 19.66 -7.32 -7.58
CA LYS A 305 19.31 -8.73 -7.74
C LYS A 305 19.92 -9.72 -6.76
N THR A 306 20.81 -9.27 -5.88
CA THR A 306 21.38 -10.16 -4.85
C THR A 306 20.42 -10.29 -3.68
N PRO A 307 19.75 -11.43 -3.51
CA PRO A 307 18.84 -11.62 -2.39
C PRO A 307 19.61 -11.79 -1.08
N LYS A 308 18.94 -11.55 0.03
CA LYS A 308 19.43 -11.87 1.37
C LYS A 308 19.68 -13.36 1.50
N THR A 309 20.62 -13.72 2.36
CA THR A 309 20.93 -15.12 2.65
C THR A 309 19.82 -15.81 3.44
N MET A 310 19.83 -17.14 3.45
CA MET A 310 18.88 -17.92 4.24
C MET A 310 18.98 -17.62 5.74
N GLU A 311 20.21 -17.32 6.24
CA GLU A 311 20.45 -16.94 7.61
C GLU A 311 19.78 -15.60 7.93
N GLU A 312 19.94 -14.58 7.08
CA GLU A 312 19.32 -13.28 7.24
C GLU A 312 17.79 -13.38 7.22
N LEU A 313 17.21 -14.10 6.25
CA LEU A 313 15.76 -14.29 6.14
C LEU A 313 15.21 -15.08 7.35
N SER A 314 15.93 -16.10 7.81
CA SER A 314 15.55 -16.85 9.01
C SER A 314 15.61 -15.98 10.26
N GLU A 315 16.63 -15.14 10.41
CA GLU A 315 16.74 -14.18 11.52
C GLU A 315 15.57 -13.21 11.52
N MET A 316 15.22 -12.66 10.37
CA MET A 316 14.06 -11.75 10.21
C MET A 316 12.77 -12.44 10.65
N TYR A 317 12.50 -13.65 10.19
CA TYR A 317 11.33 -14.42 10.60
C TYR A 317 11.29 -14.66 12.12
N PHE A 318 12.36 -15.14 12.72
CA PHE A 318 12.39 -15.40 14.16
C PHE A 318 12.38 -14.15 15.01
N ARG A 319 12.86 -13.03 14.50
CA ARG A 319 12.84 -11.73 15.20
C ARG A 319 11.55 -10.93 14.97
N SER A 320 10.70 -11.35 14.08
CA SER A 320 9.34 -10.83 13.88
C SER A 320 8.30 -11.78 14.46
N VAL A 321 7.92 -12.81 13.71
CA VAL A 321 6.92 -13.81 14.11
C VAL A 321 7.31 -14.51 15.41
N GLY A 322 8.55 -14.96 15.52
CA GLY A 322 9.03 -15.72 16.68
C GLY A 322 9.08 -14.96 18.01
N LYS A 323 9.17 -13.61 17.98
CA LYS A 323 9.19 -12.80 19.21
C LYS A 323 7.81 -12.59 19.83
N VAL A 324 6.82 -12.42 19.01
CA VAL A 324 5.44 -12.21 19.48
C VAL A 324 4.86 -13.48 20.11
N TRP A 325 5.36 -14.64 19.72
CA TRP A 325 5.00 -15.94 20.31
C TRP A 325 5.29 -16.05 21.80
N ARG A 326 6.29 -15.38 22.31
CA ARG A 326 6.75 -15.55 23.71
C ARG A 326 5.95 -14.76 24.75
N LYS A 327 5.24 -13.70 24.36
CA LYS A 327 4.57 -12.80 25.32
C LYS A 327 3.08 -12.58 25.06
N ALA A 328 2.59 -12.77 23.86
CA ALA A 328 1.17 -12.66 23.56
C ALA A 328 0.53 -14.05 23.56
N ASN A 329 -0.16 -14.41 24.61
CA ASN A 329 -1.07 -15.55 24.56
C ASN A 329 -2.06 -15.28 23.41
N TRP A 330 -1.93 -16.00 22.28
CA TRP A 330 -2.95 -16.17 21.23
C TRP A 330 -2.86 -15.38 19.92
N MET A 331 -1.78 -14.65 19.55
CA MET A 331 -1.75 -14.04 18.20
C MET A 331 -0.38 -14.02 17.53
N LEU A 332 -0.38 -14.42 16.28
CA LEU A 332 0.79 -14.38 15.40
C LEU A 332 0.81 -13.04 14.65
N PRO A 333 1.96 -12.34 14.57
CA PRO A 333 2.12 -11.24 13.62
C PRO A 333 2.13 -11.81 12.20
N SER A 334 1.70 -11.04 11.23
CA SER A 334 2.00 -11.36 9.85
C SER A 334 3.42 -10.90 9.49
N PHE A 335 4.07 -11.66 8.65
CA PHE A 335 5.36 -11.34 8.07
C PHE A 335 5.19 -11.31 6.55
N ILE A 336 5.46 -10.15 5.96
CA ILE A 336 5.38 -9.95 4.53
C ILE A 336 6.80 -9.95 3.97
N LEU A 337 7.05 -10.86 3.07
CA LEU A 337 8.30 -10.96 2.35
C LEU A 337 8.08 -10.54 0.90
N GLN A 338 8.91 -9.64 0.44
CA GLN A 338 8.92 -9.21 -0.95
C GLN A 338 9.15 -10.42 -1.89
N GLU A 339 8.39 -10.50 -2.96
CA GLU A 339 8.64 -11.37 -4.10
C GLU A 339 9.08 -10.53 -5.30
N VAL A 340 9.99 -11.08 -6.08
CA VAL A 340 10.54 -10.41 -7.24
C VAL A 340 10.07 -11.12 -8.50
N ILE A 341 9.26 -10.43 -9.31
CA ILE A 341 8.90 -10.87 -10.65
C ILE A 341 9.99 -10.42 -11.61
N ARG A 342 10.48 -11.34 -12.42
CA ARG A 342 11.38 -11.07 -13.55
C ARG A 342 10.60 -10.85 -14.81
#